data_5148e6b0b61512ae2e0a8ea785db1367
#
_entry.id   5148e6b0b61512ae2e0a8ea785db1367
#
_cell.length_a   1.000
_cell.length_b   1.000
_cell.length_c   1.000
_cell.angle_alpha   90.00
_cell.angle_beta   90.00
_cell.angle_gamma   90.00
#
_symmetry.space_group_name_H-M   'P 1'
#
loop_
_entity.id
_entity.type
_entity.pdbx_description
1 polymer ?
#
loop_
_entity_poly.entity_id
_entity_poly.type
_entity_poly.pdbx_seq_one_letter_code
_entity_poly.pdbx_strand_id
1 'polypeptide(L)'
;MEWEIVVKLVVALVLGGVIGLEREYRSKDAGFRTHFLVALGSALFTIVSVKGFPGGDADSSRVAAQIVSGIGFLGAGTIIFQRHIIRGPTTAAGLWVTAAVGMACGTGLYILALATTILVLLGLEVVNRFVQPLRTRHMHIAFRANNESHAKEVVEQITLISEKIYLYSFQSVQSGDSASWDVSMDVKLKRKYDNKMLTGYVKSFDNIQINILSYGFVIQRG
;
A
#
# COMPACT_ATOMS: atom_id res chain seq x y z
N MET A 1 36.18 -3.68 19.97
CA MET A 1 34.95 -4.35 20.46
C MET A 1 33.72 -3.42 20.42
N GLU A 2 33.78 -2.22 21.03
CA GLU A 2 32.65 -1.27 20.97
C GLU A 2 32.44 -0.69 19.55
N TRP A 3 33.52 -0.36 18.87
CA TRP A 3 33.48 0.14 17.49
C TRP A 3 32.79 -0.82 16.50
N GLU A 4 33.00 -2.11 16.68
CA GLU A 4 32.33 -3.15 15.87
C GLU A 4 30.79 -3.12 16.04
N ILE A 5 30.31 -2.87 17.26
CA ILE A 5 28.89 -2.72 17.53
C ILE A 5 28.32 -1.51 16.81
N VAL A 6 29.03 -0.39 16.86
CA VAL A 6 28.63 0.84 16.17
C VAL A 6 28.54 0.60 14.64
N VAL A 7 29.53 -0.09 14.07
CA VAL A 7 29.53 -0.43 12.63
C VAL A 7 28.29 -1.29 12.29
N LYS A 8 27.93 -2.28 13.10
CA LYS A 8 26.74 -3.10 12.88
C LYS A 8 25.46 -2.26 12.83
N LEU A 9 25.32 -1.30 13.74
CA LEU A 9 24.18 -0.41 13.79
C LEU A 9 24.13 0.55 12.60
N VAL A 10 25.29 1.11 12.21
CA VAL A 10 25.38 2.02 11.06
C VAL A 10 25.03 1.28 9.76
N VAL A 11 25.57 0.08 9.56
CA VAL A 11 25.25 -0.73 8.37
C VAL A 11 23.75 -1.08 8.32
N ALA A 12 23.16 -1.47 9.45
CA ALA A 12 21.73 -1.75 9.53
C ALA A 12 20.88 -0.51 9.17
N LEU A 13 21.25 0.65 9.73
CA LEU A 13 20.60 1.94 9.42
C LEU A 13 20.66 2.25 7.92
N VAL A 14 21.84 2.11 7.32
CA VAL A 14 22.06 2.42 5.89
C VAL A 14 21.26 1.47 5.01
N LEU A 15 21.34 0.15 5.22
CA LEU A 15 20.63 -0.83 4.39
C LEU A 15 19.10 -0.70 4.55
N GLY A 16 18.60 -0.55 5.77
CA GLY A 16 17.19 -0.28 6.03
C GLY A 16 16.73 1.05 5.43
N GLY A 17 17.58 2.08 5.52
CA GLY A 17 17.33 3.39 4.92
C GLY A 17 17.22 3.31 3.39
N VAL A 18 18.09 2.57 2.72
CA VAL A 18 18.05 2.39 1.26
C VAL A 18 16.75 1.72 0.81
N ILE A 19 16.29 0.68 1.52
CA ILE A 19 14.97 0.08 1.26
C ILE A 19 13.88 1.12 1.46
N GLY A 20 13.94 1.87 2.56
CA GLY A 20 12.96 2.89 2.91
C GLY A 20 12.90 4.05 1.93
N LEU A 21 14.04 4.49 1.37
CA LEU A 21 14.09 5.52 0.32
C LEU A 21 13.34 5.09 -0.95
N GLU A 22 13.52 3.85 -1.39
CA GLU A 22 12.76 3.30 -2.51
C GLU A 22 11.27 3.31 -2.21
N ARG A 23 10.86 2.94 -0.99
CA ARG A 23 9.47 2.97 -0.56
C ARG A 23 8.88 4.38 -0.52
N GLU A 24 9.63 5.34 0.00
CA GLU A 24 9.24 6.75 0.06
C GLU A 24 9.12 7.37 -1.33
N TYR A 25 10.11 7.14 -2.20
CA TYR A 25 10.06 7.57 -3.60
C TYR A 25 8.81 7.07 -4.33
N ARG A 26 8.33 5.87 -3.99
CA ARG A 26 7.10 5.31 -4.56
C ARG A 26 5.83 5.66 -3.77
N SER A 27 5.90 6.60 -2.84
CA SER A 27 4.75 7.05 -2.03
C SER A 27 4.03 5.88 -1.34
N LYS A 28 4.79 4.97 -0.71
CA LYS A 28 4.25 3.90 0.12
C LYS A 28 4.06 4.39 1.56
N ASP A 29 3.15 3.74 2.30
CA ASP A 29 2.76 4.16 3.66
C ASP A 29 3.92 4.15 4.66
N ALA A 30 4.87 3.20 4.55
CA ALA A 30 6.11 3.19 5.31
C ALA A 30 7.30 3.55 4.40
N GLY A 31 7.96 4.68 4.69
CA GLY A 31 9.08 5.23 3.96
C GLY A 31 10.42 5.09 4.70
N PHE A 32 11.35 6.02 4.41
CA PHE A 32 12.72 6.04 4.94
C PHE A 32 12.79 5.90 6.46
N ARG A 33 12.04 6.77 7.18
CA ARG A 33 12.09 6.80 8.65
C ARG A 33 11.67 5.48 9.29
N THR A 34 10.63 4.86 8.77
CA THR A 34 10.11 3.62 9.33
C THR A 34 11.09 2.46 9.10
N HIS A 35 11.63 2.34 7.89
CA HIS A 35 12.53 1.24 7.54
C HIS A 35 13.88 1.33 8.26
N PHE A 36 14.51 2.51 8.33
CA PHE A 36 15.79 2.60 9.05
C PHE A 36 15.62 2.35 10.55
N LEU A 37 14.52 2.81 11.17
CA LEU A 37 14.24 2.53 12.57
C LEU A 37 13.99 1.04 12.85
N VAL A 38 13.27 0.36 11.96
CA VAL A 38 13.04 -1.09 12.08
C VAL A 38 14.35 -1.86 11.94
N ALA A 39 15.21 -1.54 10.96
CA ALA A 39 16.50 -2.20 10.78
C ALA A 39 17.44 -1.94 11.96
N LEU A 40 17.55 -0.68 12.40
CA LEU A 40 18.39 -0.27 13.52
C LEU A 40 17.95 -0.95 14.82
N GLY A 41 16.62 -0.93 15.12
CA GLY A 41 16.05 -1.57 16.30
C GLY A 41 16.27 -3.07 16.30
N SER A 42 16.04 -3.73 15.15
CA SER A 42 16.28 -5.18 15.01
C SER A 42 17.76 -5.55 15.20
N ALA A 43 18.68 -4.75 14.64
CA ALA A 43 20.12 -4.95 14.87
C ALA A 43 20.49 -4.78 16.34
N LEU A 44 19.98 -3.74 17.00
CA LEU A 44 20.24 -3.48 18.42
C LEU A 44 19.71 -4.63 19.28
N PHE A 45 18.45 -5.03 19.12
CA PHE A 45 17.89 -6.16 19.87
C PHE A 45 18.66 -7.46 19.65
N THR A 46 19.11 -7.72 18.42
CA THR A 46 19.95 -8.88 18.09
C THR A 46 21.30 -8.82 18.81
N ILE A 47 21.97 -7.67 18.82
CA ILE A 47 23.23 -7.47 19.52
C ILE A 47 23.06 -7.69 21.03
N VAL A 48 21.99 -7.12 21.62
CA VAL A 48 21.66 -7.31 23.04
C VAL A 48 21.34 -8.76 23.33
N SER A 49 20.63 -9.47 22.45
CA SER A 49 20.35 -10.89 22.59
C SER A 49 21.61 -11.75 22.66
N VAL A 50 22.58 -11.44 21.80
CA VAL A 50 23.81 -12.23 21.68
C VAL A 50 24.86 -11.86 22.74
N LYS A 51 24.94 -10.58 23.13
CA LYS A 51 26.03 -10.05 23.98
C LYS A 51 25.59 -9.55 25.35
N GLY A 52 24.30 -9.27 25.53
CA GLY A 52 23.79 -8.60 26.72
C GLY A 52 23.53 -9.50 27.94
N PHE A 53 23.46 -10.81 27.71
CA PHE A 53 23.16 -11.79 28.75
C PHE A 53 24.31 -12.82 28.90
N PRO A 54 25.39 -12.44 29.57
CA PRO A 54 26.52 -13.35 29.79
C PRO A 54 26.14 -14.44 30.82
N GLY A 55 25.86 -15.63 30.36
CA GLY A 55 25.54 -16.81 31.17
C GLY A 55 25.42 -18.02 30.29
N GLY A 56 26.03 -19.14 30.66
CA GLY A 56 26.18 -20.33 29.82
C GLY A 56 24.90 -20.99 29.34
N ASP A 57 23.74 -20.72 29.99
CA ASP A 57 22.45 -21.32 29.67
C ASP A 57 21.49 -20.34 28.99
N ALA A 58 21.92 -19.11 28.69
CA ALA A 58 21.08 -18.12 28.04
C ALA A 58 20.98 -18.40 26.54
N ASP A 59 19.79 -18.75 26.06
CA ASP A 59 19.51 -18.91 24.64
C ASP A 59 19.49 -17.55 23.92
N SER A 60 20.55 -17.26 23.19
CA SER A 60 20.74 -16.02 22.44
C SER A 60 19.72 -15.82 21.30
N SER A 61 18.97 -16.85 20.93
CA SER A 61 17.93 -16.73 19.88
C SER A 61 16.59 -16.22 20.40
N ARG A 62 16.33 -16.26 21.70
CA ARG A 62 15.01 -15.94 22.27
C ARG A 62 14.57 -14.50 22.01
N VAL A 63 15.44 -13.52 22.25
CA VAL A 63 15.11 -12.11 21.99
C VAL A 63 15.00 -11.88 20.47
N ALA A 64 15.87 -12.48 19.69
CA ALA A 64 15.81 -12.41 18.23
C ALA A 64 14.50 -13.00 17.68
N ALA A 65 14.01 -14.11 18.24
CA ALA A 65 12.72 -14.70 17.88
C ALA A 65 11.55 -13.72 18.14
N GLN A 66 11.64 -12.91 19.20
CA GLN A 66 10.61 -11.90 19.50
C GLN A 66 10.60 -10.73 18.48
N ILE A 67 11.71 -10.45 17.80
CA ILE A 67 11.74 -9.48 16.71
C ILE A 67 10.81 -9.94 15.59
N VAL A 68 10.91 -11.22 15.19
CA VAL A 68 10.10 -11.81 14.12
C VAL A 68 8.62 -11.77 14.45
N SER A 69 8.25 -12.04 15.70
CA SER A 69 6.87 -11.94 16.18
C SER A 69 6.41 -10.47 16.27
N GLY A 70 7.23 -9.62 16.91
CA GLY A 70 6.89 -8.22 17.17
C GLY A 70 6.70 -7.37 15.92
N ILE A 71 7.50 -7.61 14.86
CA ILE A 71 7.35 -6.90 13.60
C ILE A 71 6.01 -7.22 12.92
N GLY A 72 5.40 -8.38 13.22
CA GLY A 72 4.07 -8.74 12.75
C GLY A 72 3.01 -7.74 13.20
N PHE A 73 3.10 -7.20 14.42
CA PHE A 73 2.21 -6.17 14.92
C PHE A 73 2.32 -4.86 14.13
N LEU A 74 3.55 -4.38 13.88
CA LEU A 74 3.80 -3.19 13.07
C LEU A 74 3.34 -3.41 11.61
N GLY A 75 3.64 -4.58 11.05
CA GLY A 75 3.19 -4.95 9.70
C GLY A 75 1.67 -4.96 9.59
N ALA A 76 0.97 -5.58 10.53
CA ALA A 76 -0.50 -5.60 10.55
C ALA A 76 -1.08 -4.18 10.64
N GLY A 77 -0.45 -3.28 11.40
CA GLY A 77 -0.84 -1.87 11.51
C GLY A 77 -0.76 -1.09 10.19
N THR A 78 0.00 -1.58 9.21
CA THR A 78 0.06 -0.96 7.86
C THR A 78 -0.97 -1.50 6.89
N ILE A 79 -1.71 -2.55 7.25
CA ILE A 79 -2.72 -3.17 6.39
C ILE A 79 -4.09 -2.53 6.67
N ILE A 80 -4.62 -1.84 5.67
CA ILE A 80 -5.90 -1.13 5.76
C ILE A 80 -6.93 -1.85 4.91
N PHE A 81 -8.04 -2.21 5.56
CA PHE A 81 -9.22 -2.76 4.89
C PHE A 81 -10.25 -1.63 4.72
N GLN A 82 -10.47 -1.20 3.49
CA GLN A 82 -11.52 -0.22 3.18
C GLN A 82 -12.49 -0.82 2.16
N ARG A 83 -13.72 -1.08 2.58
CA ARG A 83 -14.77 -1.68 1.74
C ARG A 83 -14.25 -2.94 1.03
N HIS A 84 -13.93 -2.86 -0.26
CA HIS A 84 -13.43 -3.98 -1.08
C HIS A 84 -11.95 -3.86 -1.47
N ILE A 85 -11.20 -2.94 -0.83
CA ILE A 85 -9.81 -2.66 -1.15
C ILE A 85 -8.95 -2.99 0.06
N ILE A 86 -7.91 -3.79 -0.17
CA ILE A 86 -6.86 -4.08 0.81
C ILE A 86 -5.61 -3.30 0.38
N ARG A 87 -5.11 -2.44 1.27
CA ARG A 87 -3.85 -1.69 1.07
C ARG A 87 -2.85 -2.11 2.13
N GLY A 88 -1.55 -2.00 1.81
CA GLY A 88 -0.47 -2.20 2.76
C GLY A 88 0.20 -3.58 2.83
N PRO A 89 -0.30 -4.70 2.21
CA PRO A 89 0.37 -6.00 2.35
C PRO A 89 1.84 -6.00 1.93
N THR A 90 2.18 -5.32 0.83
CA THR A 90 3.56 -5.18 0.37
C THR A 90 4.40 -4.35 1.32
N THR A 91 3.82 -3.32 1.95
CA THR A 91 4.48 -2.50 2.98
C THR A 91 4.78 -3.35 4.21
N ALA A 92 3.80 -4.13 4.68
CA ALA A 92 3.97 -5.06 5.81
C ALA A 92 5.09 -6.08 5.56
N ALA A 93 5.11 -6.71 4.38
CA ALA A 93 6.16 -7.63 3.97
C ALA A 93 7.53 -6.94 3.88
N GLY A 94 7.57 -5.69 3.38
CA GLY A 94 8.79 -4.89 3.34
C GLY A 94 9.38 -4.61 4.72
N LEU A 95 8.56 -4.27 5.70
CA LEU A 95 8.99 -4.06 7.09
C LEU A 95 9.52 -5.37 7.70
N TRP A 96 8.88 -6.49 7.42
CA TRP A 96 9.31 -7.80 7.91
C TRP A 96 10.70 -8.19 7.38
N VAL A 97 10.95 -8.01 6.08
CA VAL A 97 12.28 -8.25 5.49
C VAL A 97 13.31 -7.24 6.00
N THR A 98 12.93 -5.97 6.20
CA THR A 98 13.83 -4.95 6.76
C THR A 98 14.29 -5.30 8.18
N ALA A 99 13.41 -5.88 9.01
CA ALA A 99 13.79 -6.40 10.32
C ALA A 99 14.80 -7.54 10.20
N ALA A 100 14.61 -8.47 9.25
CA ALA A 100 15.56 -9.55 8.99
C ALA A 100 16.93 -9.03 8.53
N VAL A 101 16.99 -7.98 7.69
CA VAL A 101 18.24 -7.29 7.30
C VAL A 101 18.92 -6.71 8.53
N GLY A 102 18.17 -6.07 9.43
CA GLY A 102 18.70 -5.56 10.71
C GLY A 102 19.28 -6.68 11.59
N MET A 103 18.57 -7.80 11.71
CA MET A 103 19.05 -8.96 12.46
C MET A 103 20.36 -9.51 11.88
N ALA A 104 20.45 -9.64 10.56
CA ALA A 104 21.66 -10.08 9.87
C ALA A 104 22.86 -9.14 10.13
N CYS A 105 22.63 -7.82 10.14
CA CYS A 105 23.65 -6.85 10.53
C CYS A 105 24.06 -7.00 11.99
N GLY A 106 23.10 -7.21 12.90
CA GLY A 106 23.34 -7.42 14.33
C GLY A 106 24.22 -8.64 14.62
N THR A 107 24.04 -9.73 13.87
CA THR A 107 24.88 -10.93 13.97
C THR A 107 26.22 -10.79 13.23
N GLY A 108 26.41 -9.75 12.39
CA GLY A 108 27.62 -9.55 11.58
C GLY A 108 27.59 -10.25 10.21
N LEU A 109 26.44 -10.77 9.79
CA LEU A 109 26.24 -11.40 8.48
C LEU A 109 26.01 -10.34 7.38
N TYR A 110 26.99 -9.45 7.17
CA TYR A 110 26.86 -8.29 6.27
C TYR A 110 26.59 -8.67 4.82
N ILE A 111 27.24 -9.74 4.33
CA ILE A 111 27.04 -10.21 2.95
C ILE A 111 25.58 -10.64 2.75
N LEU A 112 25.02 -11.36 3.72
CA LEU A 112 23.62 -11.78 3.67
C LEU A 112 22.68 -10.57 3.71
N ALA A 113 22.94 -9.60 4.60
CA ALA A 113 22.16 -8.38 4.70
C ALA A 113 22.18 -7.58 3.39
N LEU A 114 23.36 -7.41 2.77
CA LEU A 114 23.52 -6.69 1.50
C LEU A 114 22.82 -7.44 0.36
N ALA A 115 23.05 -8.75 0.23
CA ALA A 115 22.42 -9.57 -0.81
C ALA A 115 20.88 -9.51 -0.69
N THR A 116 20.35 -9.63 0.52
CA THR A 116 18.90 -9.53 0.77
C THR A 116 18.38 -8.14 0.37
N THR A 117 19.07 -7.07 0.74
CA THR A 117 18.70 -5.70 0.36
C THR A 117 18.63 -5.54 -1.16
N ILE A 118 19.65 -6.02 -1.89
CA ILE A 118 19.67 -5.97 -3.35
C ILE A 118 18.52 -6.77 -3.96
N LEU A 119 18.28 -8.00 -3.48
CA LEU A 119 17.19 -8.84 -3.97
C LEU A 119 15.81 -8.20 -3.72
N VAL A 120 15.61 -7.57 -2.57
CA VAL A 120 14.38 -6.83 -2.27
C VAL A 120 14.18 -5.68 -3.26
N LEU A 121 15.19 -4.84 -3.46
CA LEU A 121 15.12 -3.71 -4.38
C LEU A 121 14.86 -4.16 -5.82
N LEU A 122 15.56 -5.20 -6.27
CA LEU A 122 15.33 -5.79 -7.60
C LEU A 122 13.92 -6.37 -7.72
N GLY A 123 13.46 -7.14 -6.74
CA GLY A 123 12.12 -7.73 -6.75
C GLY A 123 11.03 -6.66 -6.81
N LEU A 124 11.17 -5.59 -6.03
CA LEU A 124 10.23 -4.48 -6.02
C LEU A 124 10.21 -3.71 -7.36
N GLU A 125 11.37 -3.54 -8.00
CA GLU A 125 11.48 -2.88 -9.30
C GLU A 125 10.93 -3.75 -10.43
N VAL A 126 11.33 -5.03 -10.48
CA VAL A 126 10.87 -6.00 -11.47
C VAL A 126 9.35 -6.12 -11.46
N VAL A 127 8.76 -6.33 -10.28
CA VAL A 127 7.29 -6.42 -10.15
C VAL A 127 6.62 -5.15 -10.68
N ASN A 128 7.13 -3.96 -10.35
CA ASN A 128 6.56 -2.71 -10.84
C ASN A 128 6.65 -2.57 -12.36
N ARG A 129 7.73 -3.02 -12.97
CA ARG A 129 7.94 -2.90 -14.43
C ARG A 129 7.08 -3.88 -15.23
N PHE A 130 6.90 -5.11 -14.73
CA PHE A 130 6.15 -6.16 -15.42
C PHE A 130 4.66 -6.17 -15.08
N VAL A 131 4.27 -5.75 -13.87
CA VAL A 131 2.88 -5.79 -13.39
C VAL A 131 2.12 -4.47 -13.69
N GLN A 132 2.79 -3.39 -14.08
CA GLN A 132 2.11 -2.15 -14.49
C GLN A 132 0.98 -2.33 -15.53
N PRO A 133 1.10 -3.21 -16.55
CA PRO A 133 0.01 -3.43 -17.48
C PRO A 133 -1.20 -4.18 -16.88
N LEU A 134 -1.05 -4.77 -15.70
CA LEU A 134 -2.14 -5.48 -14.98
C LEU A 134 -2.91 -4.59 -14.01
N ARG A 135 -2.56 -3.31 -13.91
CA ARG A 135 -3.20 -2.36 -12.99
C ARG A 135 -4.69 -2.26 -13.27
N THR A 136 -5.46 -2.71 -12.32
CA THR A 136 -6.91 -2.61 -12.31
C THR A 136 -7.29 -1.14 -12.07
N ARG A 137 -8.08 -0.59 -12.97
CA ARG A 137 -8.60 0.78 -12.82
C ARG A 137 -9.96 0.71 -12.17
N HIS A 138 -10.04 1.17 -10.93
CA HIS A 138 -11.31 1.36 -10.24
C HIS A 138 -11.73 2.81 -10.37
N MET A 139 -12.99 3.02 -10.69
CA MET A 139 -13.61 4.33 -10.69
C MET A 139 -14.73 4.34 -9.64
N HIS A 140 -14.65 5.32 -8.75
CA HIS A 140 -15.78 5.69 -7.91
C HIS A 140 -16.43 6.91 -8.54
N ILE A 141 -17.74 6.87 -8.73
CA ILE A 141 -18.52 8.01 -9.19
C ILE A 141 -19.79 8.09 -8.34
N ALA A 142 -20.08 9.29 -7.84
CA ALA A 142 -21.34 9.60 -7.20
C ALA A 142 -21.91 10.86 -7.82
N PHE A 143 -23.17 10.81 -8.21
CA PHE A 143 -23.85 11.92 -8.85
C PHE A 143 -25.32 11.99 -8.42
N ARG A 144 -25.90 13.18 -8.59
CA ARG A 144 -27.33 13.44 -8.38
C ARG A 144 -27.98 13.85 -9.69
N ALA A 145 -29.06 13.21 -10.04
CA ALA A 145 -29.88 13.52 -11.20
C ALA A 145 -31.27 14.02 -10.77
N ASN A 146 -31.81 14.97 -11.50
CA ASN A 146 -33.16 15.52 -11.25
C ASN A 146 -34.26 14.66 -11.91
N ASN A 147 -33.86 13.68 -12.75
CA ASN A 147 -34.79 12.78 -13.44
C ASN A 147 -34.24 11.35 -13.40
N GLU A 148 -35.15 10.40 -13.14
CA GLU A 148 -34.83 8.97 -13.09
C GLU A 148 -34.29 8.43 -14.42
N SER A 149 -34.84 8.89 -15.55
CA SER A 149 -34.37 8.46 -16.88
C SER A 149 -32.92 8.88 -17.15
N HIS A 150 -32.54 10.11 -16.78
CA HIS A 150 -31.16 10.59 -16.90
C HIS A 150 -30.21 9.80 -15.99
N ALA A 151 -30.65 9.50 -14.74
CA ALA A 151 -29.85 8.67 -13.84
C ALA A 151 -29.58 7.28 -14.42
N LYS A 152 -30.61 6.62 -14.98
CA LYS A 152 -30.49 5.30 -15.61
C LYS A 152 -29.60 5.34 -16.87
N GLU A 153 -29.71 6.35 -17.70
CA GLU A 153 -28.87 6.52 -18.89
C GLU A 153 -27.39 6.58 -18.53
N VAL A 154 -27.00 7.37 -17.52
CA VAL A 154 -25.61 7.46 -17.06
C VAL A 154 -25.13 6.15 -16.49
N VAL A 155 -25.95 5.45 -15.70
CA VAL A 155 -25.64 4.12 -15.17
C VAL A 155 -25.40 3.13 -16.29
N GLU A 156 -26.22 3.12 -17.32
CA GLU A 156 -26.07 2.23 -18.48
C GLU A 156 -24.77 2.53 -19.23
N GLN A 157 -24.47 3.79 -19.46
CA GLN A 157 -23.24 4.21 -20.12
C GLN A 157 -21.98 3.82 -19.31
N ILE A 158 -21.99 4.03 -17.99
CA ILE A 158 -20.89 3.60 -17.12
C ILE A 158 -20.76 2.07 -17.13
N THR A 159 -21.87 1.34 -17.18
CA THR A 159 -21.89 -0.11 -17.24
C THR A 159 -21.24 -0.63 -18.52
N LEU A 160 -21.46 0.01 -19.66
CA LEU A 160 -20.87 -0.37 -20.96
C LEU A 160 -19.32 -0.28 -20.95
N ILE A 161 -18.75 0.69 -20.25
CA ILE A 161 -17.28 0.86 -20.12
C ILE A 161 -16.69 0.05 -18.99
N SER A 162 -17.52 -0.52 -18.11
CA SER A 162 -17.11 -1.31 -16.96
C SER A 162 -16.88 -2.77 -17.31
N GLU A 163 -15.86 -3.38 -16.69
CA GLU A 163 -15.61 -4.82 -16.70
C GLU A 163 -16.37 -5.51 -15.57
N LYS A 164 -16.48 -4.81 -14.40
CA LYS A 164 -17.14 -5.31 -13.21
C LYS A 164 -17.65 -4.15 -12.36
N ILE A 165 -18.83 -4.31 -11.79
CA ILE A 165 -19.43 -3.38 -10.82
C ILE A 165 -19.28 -4.03 -9.42
N TYR A 166 -18.68 -3.30 -8.47
CA TYR A 166 -18.46 -3.77 -7.09
C TYR A 166 -19.52 -3.25 -6.13
N LEU A 167 -19.93 -1.99 -6.32
CA LEU A 167 -20.96 -1.35 -5.53
C LEU A 167 -21.87 -0.58 -6.48
N TYR A 168 -23.16 -0.68 -6.21
CA TYR A 168 -24.20 0.10 -6.89
C TYR A 168 -25.23 0.51 -5.87
N SER A 169 -25.47 1.81 -5.73
CA SER A 169 -26.50 2.37 -4.89
C SER A 169 -27.33 3.35 -5.74
N PHE A 170 -28.64 3.18 -5.75
CA PHE A 170 -29.59 4.00 -6.47
C PHE A 170 -30.72 4.36 -5.49
N GLN A 171 -30.80 5.61 -5.07
CA GLN A 171 -31.72 6.06 -4.05
C GLN A 171 -32.49 7.30 -4.51
N SER A 172 -33.79 7.30 -4.32
CA SER A 172 -34.59 8.52 -4.48
C SER A 172 -34.49 9.37 -3.21
N VAL A 173 -34.17 10.64 -3.37
CA VAL A 173 -34.10 11.62 -2.30
C VAL A 173 -35.19 12.67 -2.56
N GLN A 174 -36.19 12.73 -1.70
CA GLN A 174 -37.26 13.72 -1.75
C GLN A 174 -36.76 14.97 -1.01
N SER A 175 -36.67 16.10 -1.72
CA SER A 175 -36.29 17.39 -1.14
C SER A 175 -37.41 18.40 -1.47
N GLY A 176 -38.37 18.55 -0.58
CA GLY A 176 -39.58 19.34 -0.80
C GLY A 176 -40.45 18.74 -1.92
N ASP A 177 -40.88 19.56 -2.88
CA ASP A 177 -41.75 19.17 -4.02
C ASP A 177 -40.99 18.52 -5.19
N SER A 178 -39.65 18.41 -5.14
CA SER A 178 -38.85 17.83 -6.21
C SER A 178 -38.20 16.51 -5.79
N ALA A 179 -38.37 15.46 -6.59
CA ALA A 179 -37.65 14.20 -6.44
C ALA A 179 -36.30 14.29 -7.14
N SER A 180 -35.23 13.89 -6.46
CA SER A 180 -33.87 13.74 -7.03
C SER A 180 -33.37 12.33 -6.80
N TRP A 181 -32.42 11.89 -7.62
CA TRP A 181 -31.91 10.53 -7.63
C TRP A 181 -30.40 10.54 -7.34
N ASP A 182 -30.01 10.01 -6.20
CA ASP A 182 -28.61 9.85 -5.83
C ASP A 182 -28.09 8.47 -6.25
N VAL A 183 -27.06 8.48 -7.07
CA VAL A 183 -26.41 7.28 -7.58
C VAL A 183 -24.96 7.26 -7.15
N SER A 184 -24.53 6.12 -6.63
CA SER A 184 -23.12 5.88 -6.29
C SER A 184 -22.68 4.52 -6.85
N MET A 185 -21.56 4.50 -7.57
CA MET A 185 -21.04 3.31 -8.22
C MET A 185 -19.55 3.17 -8.02
N ASP A 186 -19.09 1.96 -7.64
CA ASP A 186 -17.69 1.55 -7.68
C ASP A 186 -17.52 0.51 -8.79
N VAL A 187 -16.78 0.86 -9.83
CA VAL A 187 -16.65 0.03 -11.03
C VAL A 187 -15.19 -0.23 -11.40
N LYS A 188 -14.94 -1.42 -11.92
CA LYS A 188 -13.69 -1.77 -12.59
C LYS A 188 -13.84 -1.48 -14.09
N LEU A 189 -12.96 -0.64 -14.61
CA LEU A 189 -13.01 -0.22 -16.00
C LEU A 189 -12.32 -1.21 -16.94
N LYS A 190 -12.84 -1.36 -18.14
CA LYS A 190 -12.18 -2.12 -19.22
C LYS A 190 -10.85 -1.46 -19.58
N ARG A 191 -9.84 -2.26 -19.91
CA ARG A 191 -8.46 -1.83 -20.25
C ARG A 191 -8.36 -0.78 -21.37
N LYS A 192 -9.34 -0.72 -22.24
CA LYS A 192 -9.38 0.15 -23.44
C LYS A 192 -9.47 1.64 -23.09
N TYR A 193 -9.98 2.01 -21.90
CA TYR A 193 -10.26 3.39 -21.55
C TYR A 193 -9.11 4.03 -20.77
N ASP A 194 -8.55 5.15 -21.29
CA ASP A 194 -7.50 5.93 -20.63
C ASP A 194 -8.11 6.99 -19.70
N ASN A 195 -7.34 7.45 -18.69
CA ASN A 195 -7.80 8.44 -17.71
C ASN A 195 -8.26 9.76 -18.38
N LYS A 196 -7.60 10.16 -19.49
CA LYS A 196 -8.01 11.36 -20.25
C LYS A 196 -9.36 11.17 -20.91
N MET A 197 -9.62 10.01 -21.52
CA MET A 197 -10.91 9.67 -22.11
C MET A 197 -12.01 9.63 -21.05
N LEU A 198 -11.72 9.07 -19.87
CA LEU A 198 -12.68 8.95 -18.78
C LEU A 198 -13.02 10.31 -18.16
N THR A 199 -12.04 11.21 -18.01
CA THR A 199 -12.30 12.58 -17.54
C THR A 199 -13.14 13.37 -18.55
N GLY A 200 -12.88 13.18 -19.85
CA GLY A 200 -13.71 13.76 -20.91
C GLY A 200 -15.12 13.20 -20.91
N TYR A 201 -15.24 11.90 -20.68
CA TYR A 201 -16.52 11.19 -20.62
C TYR A 201 -17.37 11.63 -19.42
N VAL A 202 -16.77 11.74 -18.22
CA VAL A 202 -17.46 12.25 -17.02
C VAL A 202 -17.92 13.71 -17.23
N LYS A 203 -17.11 14.55 -17.88
CA LYS A 203 -17.48 15.94 -18.21
C LYS A 203 -18.62 16.04 -19.23
N SER A 204 -18.81 15.04 -20.10
CA SER A 204 -19.94 15.04 -21.04
C SER A 204 -21.30 14.89 -20.34
N PHE A 205 -21.31 14.40 -19.10
CA PHE A 205 -22.52 14.30 -18.28
C PHE A 205 -23.00 15.66 -17.75
N ASP A 206 -22.15 16.70 -17.71
CA ASP A 206 -22.55 18.07 -17.32
C ASP A 206 -23.67 18.61 -18.21
N ASN A 207 -23.79 18.11 -19.45
CA ASN A 207 -24.84 18.49 -20.40
C ASN A 207 -26.21 17.84 -20.11
N ILE A 208 -26.27 16.84 -19.17
CA ILE A 208 -27.50 16.04 -18.92
C ILE A 208 -28.17 16.45 -17.59
N GLN A 209 -27.96 17.67 -17.11
CA GLN A 209 -28.52 18.16 -15.81
C GLN A 209 -28.22 17.27 -14.62
N ILE A 210 -26.98 16.80 -14.52
CA ILE A 210 -26.49 15.94 -13.46
C ILE A 210 -25.48 16.71 -12.61
N ASN A 211 -25.70 16.72 -11.29
CA ASN A 211 -24.73 17.24 -10.34
C ASN A 211 -23.78 16.14 -9.91
N ILE A 212 -22.52 16.17 -10.37
CA ILE A 212 -21.50 15.22 -9.93
C ILE A 212 -21.11 15.57 -8.49
N LEU A 213 -21.44 14.68 -7.55
CA LEU A 213 -21.15 14.86 -6.13
C LEU A 213 -19.69 14.49 -5.81
N SER A 214 -19.20 13.43 -6.42
CA SER A 214 -17.78 13.03 -6.32
C SER A 214 -17.39 12.06 -7.43
N TYR A 215 -16.18 12.17 -7.93
CA TYR A 215 -15.57 11.14 -8.78
C TYR A 215 -14.08 10.98 -8.43
N GLY A 216 -13.57 9.78 -8.56
CA GLY A 216 -12.18 9.49 -8.31
C GLY A 216 -11.72 8.21 -8.97
N PHE A 217 -10.52 8.25 -9.53
CA PHE A 217 -9.87 7.05 -10.04
C PHE A 217 -8.99 6.47 -8.94
N VAL A 218 -9.42 5.36 -8.38
CA VAL A 218 -8.60 4.62 -7.42
C VAL A 218 -7.64 3.74 -8.21
N ILE A 219 -6.43 4.25 -8.43
CA ILE A 219 -5.35 3.41 -8.96
C ILE A 219 -4.89 2.55 -7.79
N GLN A 220 -5.25 1.27 -7.81
CA GLN A 220 -4.70 0.31 -6.85
C GLN A 220 -3.19 0.22 -7.11
N ARG A 221 -2.40 0.94 -6.30
CA ARG A 221 -0.95 0.76 -6.24
C ARG A 221 -0.73 -0.50 -5.41
N GLY A 222 -0.46 -1.61 -6.09
CA GLY A 222 -0.06 -2.87 -5.48
C GLY A 222 1.27 -2.74 -4.70
#